data_0bce6b34a1bb8281d1d98106aa1c05cb
#
_entry.id   0bce6b34a1bb8281d1d98106aa1c05cb
#
_cell.length_a   1.000
_cell.length_b   1.000
_cell.length_c   1.000
_cell.angle_alpha   90.00
_cell.angle_beta   90.00
_cell.angle_gamma   90.00
#
_symmetry.space_group_name_H-M   'P 1'
#
loop_
_entity.id
_entity.type
_entity.pdbx_description
1 polymer ?
#
loop_
_entity_poly.entity_id
_entity_poly.type
_entity_poly.pdbx_seq_one_letter_code
_entity_poly.pdbx_strand_id
1 'polypeptide(L)'
;MRITIKELLYGALLTALALLIPLAFQGWLQVAIPPFSATLASHLPTMLAMTISPWAAVLVGLGSSFGFLTTLGPIVAMRAFVHVIFGAVGAKLHQNGLKLWQVLLITLPIHALGEALVVMFFGFSLYQALVVIGIGTALHHLADSAITLSVYGALVKAGVPLGVRTKGPVGHF
;
A
#
# COMPACT_ATOMS: atom_id res chain seq x y z
N MET A 1 4.05 18.52 13.92
CA MET A 1 4.89 17.30 13.83
C MET A 1 6.05 17.65 12.90
N ARG A 2 7.31 17.51 13.33
CA ARG A 2 8.48 17.80 12.48
C ARG A 2 8.84 16.51 11.73
N ILE A 3 8.86 16.58 10.40
CA ILE A 3 9.31 15.48 9.54
C ILE A 3 10.83 15.42 9.65
N THR A 4 11.39 14.24 9.89
CA THR A 4 12.83 14.03 9.97
C THR A 4 13.42 13.80 8.58
N ILE A 5 14.72 14.11 8.41
CA ILE A 5 15.44 13.81 7.14
C ILE A 5 15.37 12.33 6.79
N LYS A 6 15.39 11.45 7.80
CA LYS A 6 15.28 10.01 7.63
C LYS A 6 13.91 9.60 7.07
N GLU A 7 12.82 10.17 7.59
CA GLU A 7 11.47 9.92 7.05
C GLU A 7 11.32 10.41 5.61
N LEU A 8 11.93 11.56 5.28
CA LEU A 8 11.97 12.09 3.92
C LEU A 8 12.74 11.14 2.98
N LEU A 9 13.92 10.67 3.39
CA LEU A 9 14.75 9.80 2.56
C LEU A 9 14.04 8.47 2.28
N TYR A 10 13.55 7.77 3.31
CA TYR A 10 12.84 6.52 3.12
C TYR A 10 11.52 6.71 2.37
N GLY A 11 10.79 7.78 2.65
CA GLY A 11 9.58 8.14 1.91
C GLY A 11 9.86 8.35 0.43
N ALA A 12 10.93 9.07 0.08
CA ALA A 12 11.35 9.30 -1.30
C ALA A 12 11.75 8.01 -2.02
N LEU A 13 12.55 7.15 -1.37
CA LEU A 13 12.96 5.85 -1.94
C LEU A 13 11.76 4.93 -2.18
N LEU A 14 10.84 4.83 -1.22
CA LEU A 14 9.63 4.02 -1.37
C LEU A 14 8.66 4.63 -2.40
N THR A 15 8.61 5.95 -2.53
CA THR A 15 7.83 6.62 -3.58
C THR A 15 8.40 6.31 -4.97
N ALA A 16 9.72 6.35 -5.12
CA ALA A 16 10.38 5.94 -6.36
C ALA A 16 10.05 4.48 -6.71
N LEU A 17 10.07 3.58 -5.72
CA LEU A 17 9.69 2.18 -5.91
C LEU A 17 8.20 2.04 -6.29
N ALA A 18 7.30 2.81 -5.67
CA ALA A 18 5.88 2.82 -6.00
C ALA A 18 5.58 3.30 -7.41
N LEU A 19 6.42 4.20 -7.95
CA LEU A 19 6.38 4.64 -9.35
C LEU A 19 6.94 3.58 -10.30
N LEU A 20 8.05 2.93 -9.92
CA LEU A 20 8.74 1.98 -10.78
C LEU A 20 7.98 0.66 -10.95
N ILE A 21 7.30 0.16 -9.90
CA ILE A 21 6.60 -1.14 -9.97
C ILE A 21 5.55 -1.18 -11.08
N PRO A 22 4.62 -0.24 -11.22
CA PRO A 22 3.66 -0.25 -12.33
C PRO A 22 4.34 -0.20 -13.70
N LEU A 23 5.45 0.55 -13.81
CA LEU A 23 6.20 0.70 -15.06
C LEU A 23 6.98 -0.58 -15.41
N ALA A 24 7.67 -1.16 -14.42
CA ALA A 24 8.57 -2.30 -14.65
C ALA A 24 7.82 -3.62 -14.80
N PHE A 25 6.66 -3.78 -14.15
CA PHE A 25 5.93 -5.05 -14.08
C PHE A 25 4.73 -5.12 -15.01
N GLN A 26 4.45 -4.04 -15.76
CA GLN A 26 3.37 -4.01 -16.75
C GLN A 26 3.52 -5.15 -17.76
N GLY A 27 2.46 -5.95 -17.90
CA GLY A 27 2.37 -7.01 -18.88
C GLY A 27 2.94 -8.38 -18.50
N TRP A 28 3.74 -8.51 -17.42
CA TRP A 28 4.32 -9.80 -17.03
C TRP A 28 4.13 -10.20 -15.55
N LEU A 29 4.19 -9.28 -14.60
CA LEU A 29 3.81 -9.51 -13.20
C LEU A 29 2.49 -8.81 -12.87
N GLN A 30 1.58 -8.85 -13.81
CA GLN A 30 0.27 -8.21 -13.74
C GLN A 30 -0.82 -9.23 -14.08
N VAL A 31 -1.85 -9.28 -13.24
CA VAL A 31 -3.11 -9.96 -13.53
C VAL A 31 -4.08 -8.93 -14.09
N ALA A 32 -4.67 -9.19 -15.25
CA ALA A 32 -5.71 -8.37 -15.85
C ALA A 32 -6.92 -9.24 -16.21
N ILE A 33 -7.95 -9.17 -15.38
CA ILE A 33 -9.25 -9.83 -15.55
C ILE A 33 -10.30 -8.70 -15.50
N PRO A 34 -10.62 -8.06 -16.65
CA PRO A 34 -11.48 -6.89 -16.63
C PRO A 34 -12.79 -7.11 -15.89
N PRO A 35 -13.22 -6.16 -15.06
CA PRO A 35 -12.61 -4.84 -14.80
C PRO A 35 -11.47 -4.83 -13.76
N PHE A 36 -11.06 -5.97 -13.21
CA PHE A 36 -9.98 -6.08 -12.23
C PHE A 36 -8.61 -6.09 -12.90
N SER A 37 -7.66 -5.40 -12.27
CA SER A 37 -6.23 -5.50 -12.56
C SER A 37 -5.43 -5.39 -11.28
N ALA A 38 -4.33 -6.13 -11.18
CA ALA A 38 -3.42 -6.13 -10.05
C ALA A 38 -1.99 -6.30 -10.53
N THR A 39 -1.09 -5.47 -10.05
CA THR A 39 0.35 -5.59 -10.32
C THR A 39 1.05 -6.10 -9.06
N LEU A 40 1.72 -7.23 -9.14
CA LEU A 40 2.37 -7.88 -8.00
C LEU A 40 3.30 -6.91 -7.26
N ALA A 41 3.25 -6.93 -5.94
CA ALA A 41 4.03 -6.09 -5.04
C ALA A 41 3.75 -4.57 -5.15
N SER A 42 2.68 -4.15 -5.83
CA SER A 42 2.37 -2.71 -5.97
C SER A 42 2.04 -2.03 -4.63
N HIS A 43 1.57 -2.79 -3.64
CA HIS A 43 1.30 -2.27 -2.29
C HIS A 43 2.52 -2.32 -1.37
N LEU A 44 3.56 -3.11 -1.70
CA LEU A 44 4.76 -3.26 -0.88
C LEU A 44 5.35 -1.92 -0.43
N PRO A 45 5.55 -0.91 -1.31
CA PRO A 45 6.12 0.37 -0.86
C PRO A 45 5.23 1.10 0.14
N THR A 46 3.91 1.12 -0.08
CA THR A 46 2.95 1.76 0.82
C THR A 46 2.87 1.04 2.16
N MET A 47 2.84 -0.30 2.15
CA MET A 47 2.81 -1.12 3.35
C MET A 47 4.09 -0.99 4.18
N LEU A 48 5.27 -0.92 3.55
CA LEU A 48 6.53 -0.61 4.23
C LEU A 48 6.54 0.82 4.79
N ALA A 49 5.99 1.79 4.07
CA ALA A 49 5.90 3.18 4.53
C ALA A 49 5.07 3.33 5.81
N MET A 50 4.13 2.41 6.09
CA MET A 50 3.40 2.38 7.35
C MET A 50 4.31 2.23 8.56
N THR A 51 5.46 1.56 8.40
CA THR A 51 6.45 1.39 9.49
C THR A 51 7.30 2.63 9.71
N ILE A 52 7.22 3.62 8.84
CA ILE A 52 8.03 4.85 8.89
C ILE A 52 7.23 5.99 9.50
N SER A 53 6.19 6.46 8.79
CA SER A 53 5.29 7.50 9.31
C SER A 53 4.04 7.66 8.43
N PRO A 54 2.95 8.27 8.94
CA PRO A 54 1.77 8.60 8.13
C PRO A 54 2.11 9.51 6.95
N TRP A 55 3.08 10.43 7.10
CA TRP A 55 3.55 11.28 6.01
C TRP A 55 4.21 10.48 4.89
N ALA A 56 5.12 9.57 5.25
CA ALA A 56 5.75 8.70 4.27
C ALA A 56 4.72 7.85 3.53
N ALA A 57 3.74 7.27 4.25
CA ALA A 57 2.68 6.47 3.65
C ALA A 57 1.80 7.29 2.69
N VAL A 58 1.47 8.54 3.03
CA VAL A 58 0.73 9.46 2.14
C VAL A 58 1.52 9.74 0.86
N LEU A 59 2.80 10.11 0.98
CA LEU A 59 3.65 10.40 -0.19
C LEU A 59 3.79 9.18 -1.11
N VAL A 60 4.01 8.00 -0.53
CA VAL A 60 4.12 6.75 -1.29
C VAL A 60 2.80 6.40 -1.97
N GLY A 61 1.66 6.56 -1.29
CA GLY A 61 0.33 6.37 -1.86
C GLY A 61 0.05 7.30 -3.05
N LEU A 62 0.43 8.58 -2.94
CA LEU A 62 0.35 9.55 -4.05
C LEU A 62 1.24 9.13 -5.22
N GLY A 63 2.48 8.71 -4.95
CA GLY A 63 3.41 8.20 -5.96
C GLY A 63 2.85 6.98 -6.68
N SER A 64 2.27 6.03 -5.93
CA SER A 64 1.61 4.86 -6.50
C SER A 64 0.46 5.25 -7.44
N SER A 65 -0.43 6.16 -7.01
CA SER A 65 -1.53 6.67 -7.83
C SER A 65 -1.02 7.30 -9.13
N PHE A 66 0.03 8.12 -9.04
CA PHE A 66 0.63 8.75 -10.22
C PHE A 66 1.29 7.73 -11.15
N GLY A 67 1.98 6.72 -10.63
CA GLY A 67 2.55 5.63 -11.42
C GLY A 67 1.49 4.87 -12.21
N PHE A 68 0.36 4.55 -11.58
CA PHE A 68 -0.75 3.90 -12.26
C PHE A 68 -1.48 4.83 -13.26
N LEU A 69 -1.50 6.15 -13.02
CA LEU A 69 -2.05 7.10 -13.98
C LEU A 69 -1.32 7.03 -15.32
N THR A 70 -0.01 6.92 -15.29
CA THR A 70 0.83 6.89 -16.50
C THR A 70 0.83 5.56 -17.22
N THR A 71 0.47 4.45 -16.55
CA THR A 71 0.52 3.09 -17.10
C THR A 71 -0.84 2.50 -17.44
N LEU A 72 -1.83 2.65 -16.54
CA LEU A 72 -3.14 2.00 -16.65
C LEU A 72 -4.32 2.99 -16.69
N GLY A 73 -4.02 4.29 -16.67
CA GLY A 73 -5.02 5.35 -16.84
C GLY A 73 -5.78 5.74 -15.58
N PRO A 74 -6.76 6.66 -15.71
CA PRO A 74 -7.32 7.39 -14.57
C PRO A 74 -8.14 6.51 -13.62
N ILE A 75 -8.85 5.49 -14.08
CA ILE A 75 -9.66 4.63 -13.22
C ILE A 75 -8.77 3.87 -12.25
N VAL A 76 -7.67 3.27 -12.75
CA VAL A 76 -6.73 2.53 -11.91
C VAL A 76 -5.95 3.47 -10.99
N ALA A 77 -5.62 4.67 -11.45
CA ALA A 77 -5.01 5.71 -10.62
C ALA A 77 -5.90 6.11 -9.45
N MET A 78 -7.19 6.29 -9.67
CA MET A 78 -8.14 6.62 -8.59
C MET A 78 -8.34 5.44 -7.61
N ARG A 79 -8.30 4.21 -8.10
CA ARG A 79 -8.25 3.02 -7.22
C ARG A 79 -6.97 3.06 -6.38
N ALA A 80 -5.81 3.27 -7.00
CA ALA A 80 -4.54 3.38 -6.31
C ALA A 80 -4.47 4.59 -5.34
N PHE A 81 -5.28 5.62 -5.52
CA PHE A 81 -5.37 6.73 -4.56
C PHE A 81 -5.87 6.26 -3.18
N VAL A 82 -6.59 5.15 -3.09
CA VAL A 82 -6.98 4.51 -1.81
C VAL A 82 -5.74 4.10 -0.99
N HIS A 83 -4.57 3.92 -1.63
CA HIS A 83 -3.30 3.65 -0.95
C HIS A 83 -2.91 4.79 0.01
N VAL A 84 -3.29 6.03 -0.28
CA VAL A 84 -3.10 7.18 0.63
C VAL A 84 -3.87 6.96 1.93
N ILE A 85 -5.12 6.51 1.81
CA ILE A 85 -6.03 6.36 2.96
C ILE A 85 -5.60 5.19 3.83
N PHE A 86 -5.52 3.98 3.26
CA PHE A 86 -5.17 2.80 4.06
C PHE A 86 -3.71 2.88 4.56
N GLY A 87 -2.83 3.49 3.79
CA GLY A 87 -1.44 3.73 4.17
C GLY A 87 -1.33 4.65 5.40
N ALA A 88 -2.02 5.79 5.37
CA ALA A 88 -2.04 6.73 6.49
C ALA A 88 -2.67 6.12 7.76
N VAL A 89 -3.82 5.42 7.61
CA VAL A 89 -4.47 4.70 8.71
C VAL A 89 -3.55 3.62 9.26
N GLY A 90 -2.95 2.80 8.39
CA GLY A 90 -2.03 1.74 8.78
C GLY A 90 -0.82 2.27 9.55
N ALA A 91 -0.21 3.35 9.07
CA ALA A 91 0.91 3.99 9.75
C ALA A 91 0.50 4.49 11.16
N LYS A 92 -0.70 5.06 11.29
CA LYS A 92 -1.20 5.50 12.59
C LYS A 92 -1.44 4.33 13.55
N LEU A 93 -2.01 3.24 13.06
CA LEU A 93 -2.20 2.02 13.85
C LEU A 93 -0.86 1.44 14.31
N HIS A 94 0.13 1.39 13.41
CA HIS A 94 1.48 0.94 13.77
C HIS A 94 2.15 1.84 14.80
N GLN A 95 2.02 3.17 14.68
CA GLN A 95 2.50 4.13 15.69
C GLN A 95 1.85 3.94 17.07
N ASN A 96 0.62 3.43 17.09
CA ASN A 96 -0.10 3.11 18.33
C ASN A 96 0.30 1.74 18.91
N GLY A 97 1.30 1.05 18.35
CA GLY A 97 1.89 -0.17 18.88
C GLY A 97 1.37 -1.47 18.26
N LEU A 98 0.50 -1.43 17.23
CA LEU A 98 0.08 -2.66 16.56
C LEU A 98 1.24 -3.24 15.74
N LYS A 99 1.37 -4.56 15.74
CA LYS A 99 2.34 -5.27 14.88
C LYS A 99 1.94 -5.11 13.41
N LEU A 100 2.92 -5.07 12.51
CA LEU A 100 2.67 -4.83 11.07
C LEU A 100 1.62 -5.79 10.48
N TRP A 101 1.68 -7.09 10.80
CA TRP A 101 0.70 -8.06 10.31
C TRP A 101 -0.75 -7.74 10.75
N GLN A 102 -0.95 -7.23 11.98
CA GLN A 102 -2.27 -6.80 12.47
C GLN A 102 -2.75 -5.57 11.70
N VAL A 103 -1.84 -4.62 11.46
CA VAL A 103 -2.11 -3.42 10.66
C VAL A 103 -2.58 -3.80 9.26
N LEU A 104 -1.88 -4.71 8.59
CA LEU A 104 -2.21 -5.15 7.24
C LEU A 104 -3.59 -5.83 7.19
N LEU A 105 -3.94 -6.65 8.18
CA LEU A 105 -5.28 -7.26 8.27
C LEU A 105 -6.38 -6.22 8.52
N ILE A 106 -6.14 -5.22 9.37
CA ILE A 106 -7.13 -4.16 9.66
C ILE A 106 -7.32 -3.23 8.46
N THR A 107 -6.26 -2.96 7.70
CA THR A 107 -6.33 -2.07 6.54
C THR A 107 -6.85 -2.76 5.28
N LEU A 108 -6.92 -4.10 5.23
CA LEU A 108 -7.47 -4.86 4.12
C LEU A 108 -8.90 -4.44 3.74
N PRO A 109 -9.89 -4.43 4.65
CA PRO A 109 -11.24 -3.99 4.30
C PRO A 109 -11.29 -2.52 3.87
N ILE A 110 -10.46 -1.64 4.43
CA ILE A 110 -10.38 -0.23 4.02
C ILE A 110 -9.93 -0.15 2.56
N HIS A 111 -8.93 -0.94 2.19
CA HIS A 111 -8.42 -0.98 0.82
C HIS A 111 -9.46 -1.57 -0.14
N ALA A 112 -9.96 -2.78 0.14
CA ALA A 112 -10.87 -3.50 -0.75
C ALA A 112 -12.19 -2.75 -0.97
N LEU A 113 -12.81 -2.24 0.10
CA LEU A 113 -14.05 -1.47 0.01
C LEU A 113 -13.81 -0.07 -0.57
N GLY A 114 -12.66 0.54 -0.29
CA GLY A 114 -12.28 1.82 -0.88
C GLY A 114 -12.16 1.75 -2.40
N GLU A 115 -11.49 0.73 -2.95
CA GLU A 115 -11.40 0.54 -4.40
C GLU A 115 -12.77 0.19 -5.01
N ALA A 116 -13.57 -0.65 -4.34
CA ALA A 116 -14.92 -0.96 -4.78
C ALA A 116 -15.79 0.30 -4.85
N LEU A 117 -15.70 1.16 -3.84
CA LEU A 117 -16.44 2.44 -3.83
C LEU A 117 -15.98 3.35 -4.98
N VAL A 118 -14.66 3.47 -5.21
CA VAL A 118 -14.11 4.29 -6.30
C VAL A 118 -14.69 3.88 -7.65
N VAL A 119 -14.70 2.59 -7.99
CA VAL A 119 -15.17 2.16 -9.32
C VAL A 119 -16.66 2.38 -9.52
N MET A 120 -17.46 2.42 -8.45
CA MET A 120 -18.89 2.75 -8.55
C MET A 120 -19.09 4.18 -9.08
N PHE A 121 -18.23 5.14 -8.74
CA PHE A 121 -18.28 6.49 -9.31
C PHE A 121 -17.97 6.54 -10.82
N PHE A 122 -17.31 5.49 -11.34
CA PHE A 122 -17.06 5.33 -12.77
C PHE A 122 -18.12 4.49 -13.49
N GLY A 123 -19.28 4.24 -12.84
CA GLY A 123 -20.41 3.56 -13.45
C GLY A 123 -20.34 2.04 -13.46
N PHE A 124 -19.43 1.43 -12.69
CA PHE A 124 -19.39 -0.03 -12.55
C PHE A 124 -20.59 -0.52 -11.72
N SER A 125 -21.14 -1.66 -12.09
CA SER A 125 -22.24 -2.29 -11.35
C SER A 125 -21.81 -2.71 -9.94
N LEU A 126 -22.77 -2.87 -9.05
CA LEU A 126 -22.52 -3.33 -7.67
C LEU A 126 -21.79 -4.69 -7.65
N TYR A 127 -22.14 -5.60 -8.57
CA TYR A 127 -21.45 -6.88 -8.72
C TYR A 127 -19.97 -6.69 -9.11
N GLN A 128 -19.69 -5.87 -10.12
CA GLN A 128 -18.32 -5.58 -10.54
C GLN A 128 -17.51 -4.92 -9.43
N ALA A 129 -18.12 -3.97 -8.71
CA ALA A 129 -17.46 -3.26 -7.62
C ALA A 129 -17.15 -4.17 -6.42
N LEU A 130 -18.13 -4.88 -5.90
CA LEU A 130 -17.96 -5.66 -4.67
C LEU A 130 -17.33 -7.03 -4.91
N VAL A 131 -17.78 -7.76 -5.95
CA VAL A 131 -17.32 -9.12 -6.19
C VAL A 131 -16.01 -9.11 -6.98
N VAL A 132 -15.97 -8.43 -8.13
CA VAL A 132 -14.79 -8.51 -8.99
C VAL A 132 -13.64 -7.65 -8.42
N ILE A 133 -13.90 -6.38 -8.14
CA ILE A 133 -12.87 -5.47 -7.62
C ILE A 133 -12.63 -5.72 -6.13
N GLY A 134 -13.66 -5.74 -5.29
CA GLY A 134 -13.50 -5.84 -3.85
C GLY A 134 -12.82 -7.15 -3.42
N ILE A 135 -13.30 -8.30 -3.89
CA ILE A 135 -12.64 -9.60 -3.58
C ILE A 135 -11.27 -9.68 -4.23
N GLY A 136 -11.13 -9.25 -5.51
CA GLY A 136 -9.85 -9.23 -6.21
C GLY A 136 -8.81 -8.40 -5.46
N THR A 137 -9.17 -7.19 -5.02
CA THR A 137 -8.32 -6.31 -4.23
C THR A 137 -7.98 -6.91 -2.86
N ALA A 138 -8.94 -7.58 -2.20
CA ALA A 138 -8.67 -8.26 -0.93
C ALA A 138 -7.62 -9.39 -1.09
N LEU A 139 -7.75 -10.22 -2.11
CA LEU A 139 -6.79 -11.29 -2.41
C LEU A 139 -5.41 -10.71 -2.78
N HIS A 140 -5.37 -9.65 -3.59
CA HIS A 140 -4.15 -8.95 -3.95
C HIS A 140 -3.48 -8.30 -2.73
N HIS A 141 -4.25 -7.67 -1.85
CA HIS A 141 -3.74 -7.11 -0.60
C HIS A 141 -3.11 -8.20 0.29
N LEU A 142 -3.71 -9.39 0.39
CA LEU A 142 -3.14 -10.50 1.16
C LEU A 142 -1.84 -11.01 0.54
N ALA A 143 -1.77 -11.15 -0.79
CA ALA A 143 -0.55 -11.57 -1.48
C ALA A 143 0.59 -10.56 -1.24
N ASP A 144 0.32 -9.28 -1.42
CA ASP A 144 1.31 -8.21 -1.20
C ASP A 144 1.66 -8.06 0.29
N SER A 145 0.73 -8.38 1.21
CA SER A 145 1.01 -8.42 2.65
C SER A 145 2.04 -9.51 3.00
N ALA A 146 1.91 -10.71 2.40
CA ALA A 146 2.87 -11.80 2.60
C ALA A 146 4.27 -11.39 2.09
N ILE A 147 4.35 -10.77 0.91
CA ILE A 147 5.60 -10.23 0.36
C ILE A 147 6.16 -9.16 1.30
N THR A 148 5.32 -8.21 1.74
CA THR A 148 5.72 -7.12 2.62
C THR A 148 6.27 -7.61 3.94
N LEU A 149 5.62 -8.60 4.59
CA LEU A 149 6.09 -9.16 5.85
C LEU A 149 7.44 -9.88 5.68
N SER A 150 7.64 -10.57 4.56
CA SER A 150 8.90 -11.24 4.22
C SER A 150 10.03 -10.22 4.03
N VAL A 151 9.79 -9.17 3.24
CA VAL A 151 10.76 -8.09 3.01
C VAL A 151 11.04 -7.31 4.30
N TYR A 152 10.01 -6.95 5.05
CA TYR A 152 10.16 -6.28 6.34
C TYR A 152 11.02 -7.09 7.31
N GLY A 153 10.76 -8.40 7.43
CA GLY A 153 11.56 -9.29 8.26
C GLY A 153 13.02 -9.37 7.83
N ALA A 154 13.29 -9.40 6.53
CA ALA A 154 14.66 -9.37 5.99
C ALA A 154 15.37 -8.04 6.29
N LEU A 155 14.68 -6.91 6.12
CA LEU A 155 15.23 -5.58 6.43
C LEU A 155 15.55 -5.41 7.91
N VAL A 156 14.68 -5.89 8.80
CA VAL A 156 14.92 -5.88 10.25
C VAL A 156 16.13 -6.74 10.60
N LYS A 157 16.27 -7.94 10.04
CA LYS A 157 17.44 -8.81 10.24
C LYS A 157 18.73 -8.17 9.71
N ALA A 158 18.64 -7.40 8.63
CA ALA A 158 19.78 -6.66 8.06
C ALA A 158 20.13 -5.39 8.87
N GLY A 159 19.43 -5.10 9.97
CA GLY A 159 19.70 -3.94 10.81
C GLY A 159 19.22 -2.62 10.20
N VAL A 160 18.36 -2.66 9.17
CA VAL A 160 17.76 -1.44 8.61
C VAL A 160 16.81 -0.85 9.63
N PRO A 161 17.02 0.39 10.09
CA PRO A 161 16.23 0.99 11.15
C PRO A 161 14.88 1.48 10.60
N LEU A 162 14.03 0.53 10.20
CA LEU A 162 12.63 0.75 9.92
C LEU A 162 11.89 0.84 11.27
N GLY A 163 11.60 2.03 11.73
CA GLY A 163 10.89 2.16 13.00
C GLY A 163 10.36 3.54 13.19
N VAL A 164 9.05 3.62 13.25
CA VAL A 164 8.37 4.69 13.97
C VAL A 164 8.88 4.65 15.41
N ARG A 165 9.14 5.80 16.02
CA ARG A 165 9.25 5.92 17.47
C ARG A 165 7.93 5.44 18.08
N THR A 166 7.85 4.17 18.42
CA THR A 166 6.78 3.68 19.28
C THR A 166 6.92 4.37 20.63
N LYS A 167 5.84 4.94 21.13
CA LYS A 167 5.76 5.46 22.51
C LYS A 167 5.62 4.28 23.47
N GLY A 168 6.63 3.43 23.56
CA GLY A 168 6.60 2.26 24.44
C GLY A 168 7.85 1.40 24.29
N PRO A 169 8.14 0.52 25.27
CA PRO A 169 9.27 -0.39 25.14
C PRO A 169 9.08 -1.27 23.91
N VAL A 170 10.14 -1.35 23.11
CA VAL A 170 10.22 -2.21 21.90
C VAL A 170 10.01 -3.66 22.36
N GLY A 171 8.79 -4.14 22.26
CA GLY A 171 8.49 -5.57 22.39
C GLY A 171 9.07 -6.29 21.17
N HIS A 172 10.15 -6.98 21.37
CA HIS A 172 10.71 -7.91 20.41
C HIS A 172 9.64 -8.95 20.06
N PHE A 173 9.32 -9.08 18.72
CA PHE A 173 8.62 -10.15 17.99
C PHE A 173 7.22 -10.57 18.45
#